data_b3ec925db25e10df7297a3f330e5c0a6
#
_entry.id   b3ec925db25e10df7297a3f330e5c0a6
#
_cell.length_a   1.000
_cell.length_b   1.000
_cell.length_c   1.000
_cell.angle_alpha   90.00
_cell.angle_beta   90.00
_cell.angle_gamma   90.00
#
_symmetry.space_group_name_H-M   'P 1'
#
loop_
_entity.id
_entity.type
_entity.pdbx_description
1 polymer ?
#
loop_
_entity_poly.entity_id
_entity_poly.type
_entity_poly.pdbx_seq_one_letter_code
_entity_poly.pdbx_strand_id
1 'polypeptide(L)'
;MTFDPTARWTLLHGESFRALCELPTSSAAAVICDPPYSSGGFTRGDRMGAAVNKYVLTGTQLERPDFAGDNRDQHGYLRWCTVWLDECLRVTEPGGSLLMFTDWRQLAVTTDAVQAGGWVWRGIVPWDKGEG
;
A
#
# COMPACT_ATOMS: atom_id res chain seq x y z
N MET A 1 15.83 6.12 13.32
CA MET A 1 14.93 7.21 12.89
C MET A 1 14.14 7.62 14.11
N THR A 2 14.08 8.87 14.52
CA THR A 2 13.37 9.27 15.75
C THR A 2 12.00 9.83 15.39
N PHE A 3 10.96 9.13 15.80
CA PHE A 3 9.60 9.65 15.76
C PHE A 3 9.43 10.68 16.89
N ASP A 4 9.04 11.92 16.53
CA ASP A 4 8.71 12.98 17.51
C ASP A 4 7.19 13.06 17.65
N PRO A 5 6.60 12.58 18.76
CA PRO A 5 5.16 12.60 18.96
C PRO A 5 4.59 14.02 19.19
N THR A 6 5.44 15.03 19.40
CA THR A 6 5.02 16.41 19.60
C THR A 6 5.00 17.24 18.31
N ALA A 7 5.62 16.74 17.25
CA ALA A 7 5.64 17.40 15.95
C ALA A 7 4.26 17.30 15.27
N ARG A 8 3.82 18.37 14.62
CA ARG A 8 2.56 18.40 13.88
C ARG A 8 2.54 17.41 12.71
N TRP A 9 3.69 17.09 12.13
CA TRP A 9 3.89 16.09 11.11
C TRP A 9 5.35 15.63 11.12
N THR A 10 5.58 14.41 10.68
CA THR A 10 6.92 13.82 10.54
C THR A 10 7.00 13.09 9.20
N LEU A 11 8.05 13.34 8.42
CA LEU A 11 8.35 12.62 7.20
C LEU A 11 9.45 11.60 7.47
N LEU A 12 9.14 10.33 7.26
CA LEU A 12 10.10 9.23 7.36
C LEU A 12 10.44 8.73 5.96
N HIS A 13 11.70 8.85 5.56
CA HIS A 13 12.20 8.31 4.29
C HIS A 13 12.93 6.99 4.53
N GLY A 14 12.48 5.90 3.91
CA GLY A 14 13.09 4.59 4.08
C GLY A 14 12.17 3.44 3.67
N GLU A 15 12.55 2.24 4.03
CA GLU A 15 11.71 1.05 3.85
C GLU A 15 10.56 1.10 4.85
N SER A 16 9.32 1.06 4.34
CA SER A 16 8.10 1.35 5.10
C SER A 16 7.83 0.35 6.22
N PHE A 17 8.05 -0.93 6.00
CA PHE A 17 7.84 -1.96 7.02
C PHE A 17 8.79 -1.75 8.21
N ARG A 18 10.06 -1.43 7.93
CA ARG A 18 11.02 -1.13 8.99
C ARG A 18 10.62 0.12 9.79
N ALA A 19 10.14 1.15 9.10
CA ALA A 19 9.65 2.36 9.75
C ALA A 19 8.42 2.06 10.64
N LEU A 20 7.49 1.23 10.18
CA LEU A 20 6.34 0.78 10.97
C LEU A 20 6.77 0.07 12.26
N CYS A 21 7.75 -0.83 12.19
CA CYS A 21 8.25 -1.55 13.37
C CYS A 21 8.85 -0.63 14.45
N GLU A 22 9.28 0.58 14.08
CA GLU A 22 9.82 1.58 15.02
C GLU A 22 8.73 2.44 15.68
N LEU A 23 7.50 2.42 15.17
CA LEU A 23 6.39 3.18 15.74
C LEU A 23 5.81 2.49 16.98
N PRO A 24 5.37 3.25 18.00
CA PRO A 24 4.73 2.68 19.17
C PRO A 24 3.40 1.97 18.82
N THR A 25 3.06 0.95 19.60
CA THR A 25 1.74 0.30 19.54
C THR A 25 0.64 1.31 19.86
N SER A 26 -0.49 1.24 19.15
CA SER A 26 -1.65 2.11 19.36
C SER A 26 -1.30 3.60 19.34
N SER A 27 -0.51 4.03 18.36
CA SER A 27 -0.05 5.42 18.23
C SER A 27 -0.66 6.16 17.02
N ALA A 28 -1.46 5.48 16.21
CA ALA A 28 -2.10 6.05 15.03
C ALA A 28 -3.62 5.86 15.08
N ALA A 29 -4.38 6.94 14.88
CA ALA A 29 -5.85 6.86 14.79
C ALA A 29 -6.32 6.23 13.49
N ALA A 30 -5.53 6.31 12.42
CA ALA A 30 -5.83 5.69 11.13
C ALA A 30 -4.56 5.44 10.32
N VAL A 31 -4.62 4.46 9.41
CA VAL A 31 -3.62 4.21 8.37
C VAL A 31 -4.24 4.46 7.01
N ILE A 32 -3.57 5.25 6.18
CA ILE A 32 -3.94 5.46 4.77
C ILE A 32 -2.71 5.10 3.94
N CYS A 33 -2.84 4.13 3.03
CA CYS A 33 -1.69 3.63 2.27
C CYS A 33 -2.02 3.36 0.80
N ASP A 34 -1.02 3.59 -0.03
CA ASP A 34 -1.03 3.32 -1.48
C ASP A 34 0.18 2.43 -1.83
N PRO A 35 0.09 1.12 -1.56
CA PRO A 35 1.19 0.19 -1.80
C PRO A 35 1.31 -0.17 -3.28
N PRO A 36 2.46 -0.71 -3.73
CA PRO A 36 2.55 -1.32 -5.06
C PRO A 36 1.53 -2.45 -5.24
N TYR A 37 0.64 -2.34 -6.24
CA TYR A 37 -0.46 -3.31 -6.40
C TYR A 37 -0.05 -4.63 -7.03
N SER A 38 1.09 -4.69 -7.71
CA SER A 38 1.55 -5.87 -8.49
C SER A 38 0.55 -6.31 -9.57
N SER A 39 -0.27 -5.40 -10.09
CA SER A 39 -1.34 -5.66 -11.05
C SER A 39 -1.06 -5.16 -12.46
N GLY A 40 0.06 -4.45 -12.65
CA GLY A 40 0.39 -3.83 -13.93
C GLY A 40 0.66 -4.82 -15.06
N GLY A 41 -0.02 -4.60 -16.21
CA GLY A 41 0.19 -5.30 -17.46
C GLY A 41 -0.67 -6.54 -17.70
N PHE A 42 -1.02 -6.77 -18.99
CA PHE A 42 -1.81 -7.90 -19.45
C PHE A 42 -0.96 -9.18 -19.61
N THR A 43 0.32 -9.02 -19.92
CA THR A 43 1.23 -10.14 -20.17
C THR A 43 2.26 -10.28 -19.05
N ARG A 44 2.96 -11.42 -19.02
CA ARG A 44 4.08 -11.62 -18.10
C ARG A 44 5.21 -10.60 -18.35
N GLY A 45 5.42 -10.23 -19.62
CA GLY A 45 6.41 -9.22 -19.99
C GLY A 45 6.04 -7.85 -19.42
N ASP A 46 4.77 -7.47 -19.49
CA ASP A 46 4.29 -6.19 -18.94
C ASP A 46 4.46 -6.15 -17.42
N ARG A 47 4.20 -7.26 -16.72
CA ARG A 47 4.35 -7.34 -15.25
C ARG A 47 5.81 -7.24 -14.81
N MET A 48 6.74 -7.70 -15.64
CA MET A 48 8.19 -7.62 -15.37
C MET A 48 8.80 -6.27 -15.79
N GLY A 49 8.04 -5.43 -16.49
CA GLY A 49 8.46 -4.08 -16.86
C GLY A 49 8.60 -3.15 -15.66
N ALA A 50 9.41 -2.09 -15.79
CA ALA A 50 9.55 -1.06 -14.77
C ALA A 50 8.20 -0.41 -14.43
N ALA A 51 7.94 -0.12 -13.15
CA ALA A 51 6.68 0.44 -12.67
C ALA A 51 6.33 1.76 -13.36
N VAL A 52 7.35 2.56 -13.68
CA VAL A 52 7.20 3.82 -14.43
C VAL A 52 6.47 3.65 -15.77
N ASN A 53 6.65 2.52 -16.45
CA ASN A 53 6.03 2.25 -17.74
C ASN A 53 4.62 1.65 -17.64
N LYS A 54 4.22 1.16 -16.47
CA LYS A 54 2.94 0.49 -16.26
C LYS A 54 1.76 1.43 -16.04
N TYR A 55 2.02 2.62 -15.48
CA TYR A 55 1.00 3.52 -14.98
C TYR A 55 1.00 4.90 -15.65
N VAL A 56 1.77 5.07 -16.72
CA VAL A 56 1.84 6.33 -17.46
C VAL A 56 0.82 6.34 -18.60
N LEU A 57 -0.08 7.31 -18.60
CA LEU A 57 -0.85 7.68 -19.77
C LEU A 57 0.13 8.28 -20.81
N THR A 58 0.08 7.77 -22.03
CA THR A 58 0.88 8.24 -23.18
C THR A 58 0.82 9.76 -23.31
N GLY A 59 1.97 10.43 -23.18
CA GLY A 59 2.10 11.87 -23.41
C GLY A 59 2.59 12.70 -22.22
N THR A 60 2.71 12.15 -21.03
CA THR A 60 3.27 12.86 -19.87
C THR A 60 4.77 12.61 -19.76
N GLN A 61 5.59 13.63 -20.00
CA GLN A 61 7.06 13.59 -19.84
C GLN A 61 7.52 13.76 -18.37
N LEU A 62 6.70 13.37 -17.40
CA LEU A 62 7.12 13.41 -15.99
C LEU A 62 7.99 12.18 -15.70
N GLU A 63 9.28 12.42 -15.48
CA GLU A 63 10.17 11.40 -14.90
C GLU A 63 9.63 11.01 -13.50
N ARG A 64 9.03 9.83 -13.42
CA ARG A 64 8.61 9.27 -12.14
C ARG A 64 9.66 8.29 -11.66
N PRO A 65 10.06 8.35 -10.39
CA PRO A 65 11.00 7.38 -9.87
C PRO A 65 10.42 5.96 -9.98
N ASP A 66 11.25 5.02 -10.41
CA ASP A 66 10.90 3.61 -10.39
C ASP A 66 10.89 3.08 -8.94
N PHE A 67 10.04 2.11 -8.65
CA PHE A 67 9.95 1.50 -7.33
C PHE A 67 9.94 -0.02 -7.41
N ALA A 68 10.54 -0.66 -6.41
CA ALA A 68 10.64 -2.11 -6.34
C ALA A 68 9.34 -2.72 -5.77
N GLY A 69 9.06 -3.97 -6.17
CA GLY A 69 8.03 -4.78 -5.54
C GLY A 69 6.68 -4.81 -6.23
N ASP A 70 6.57 -4.22 -7.44
CA ASP A 70 5.34 -4.23 -8.25
C ASP A 70 5.27 -5.42 -9.23
N ASN A 71 5.95 -6.50 -8.92
CA ASN A 71 6.04 -7.69 -9.78
C ASN A 71 5.75 -9.02 -9.07
N ARG A 72 5.10 -8.97 -7.91
CA ARG A 72 4.73 -10.16 -7.14
C ARG A 72 3.59 -10.91 -7.84
N ASP A 73 3.60 -12.24 -7.76
CA ASP A 73 2.40 -13.02 -8.04
C ASP A 73 1.35 -12.83 -6.92
N GLN A 74 0.13 -13.34 -7.12
CA GLN A 74 -0.96 -13.14 -6.17
C GLN A 74 -0.67 -13.72 -4.78
N HIS A 75 -0.02 -14.87 -4.70
CA HIS A 75 0.33 -15.50 -3.42
C HIS A 75 1.46 -14.75 -2.72
N GLY A 76 2.47 -14.33 -3.48
CA GLY A 76 3.55 -13.50 -2.98
C GLY A 76 3.06 -12.12 -2.51
N TYR A 77 2.10 -11.53 -3.25
CA TYR A 77 1.43 -10.28 -2.87
C TYR A 77 0.62 -10.46 -1.57
N LEU A 78 -0.22 -11.48 -1.48
CA LEU A 78 -0.98 -11.80 -0.27
C LEU A 78 -0.07 -11.89 0.95
N ARG A 79 0.98 -12.73 0.85
CA ARG A 79 1.92 -12.94 1.96
C ARG A 79 2.65 -11.65 2.37
N TRP A 80 3.11 -10.89 1.40
CA TRP A 80 3.80 -9.63 1.63
C TRP A 80 2.87 -8.61 2.31
N CYS A 81 1.65 -8.44 1.79
CA CYS A 81 0.67 -7.53 2.38
C CYS A 81 0.31 -7.92 3.81
N THR A 82 0.07 -9.19 4.08
CA THR A 82 -0.29 -9.68 5.42
C THR A 82 0.72 -9.23 6.47
N VAL A 83 2.02 -9.30 6.16
CA VAL A 83 3.09 -8.98 7.13
C VAL A 83 3.06 -7.50 7.54
N TRP A 84 2.98 -6.57 6.58
CA TRP A 84 2.98 -5.15 6.95
C TRP A 84 1.61 -4.65 7.41
N LEU A 85 0.51 -5.31 6.99
CA LEU A 85 -0.83 -5.01 7.48
C LEU A 85 -1.00 -5.39 8.96
N ASP A 86 -0.37 -6.46 9.42
CA ASP A 86 -0.31 -6.84 10.84
C ASP A 86 0.39 -5.74 11.66
N GLU A 87 1.52 -5.22 11.17
CA GLU A 87 2.20 -4.08 11.80
C GLU A 87 1.36 -2.78 11.76
N CYS A 88 0.65 -2.53 10.66
CA CYS A 88 -0.30 -1.43 10.61
C CYS A 88 -1.40 -1.57 11.68
N LEU A 89 -1.90 -2.79 11.90
CA LEU A 89 -2.89 -3.04 12.96
C LEU A 89 -2.30 -2.78 14.34
N ARG A 90 -1.07 -3.25 14.60
CA ARG A 90 -0.37 -3.03 15.86
C ARG A 90 -0.22 -1.55 16.22
N VAL A 91 0.14 -0.72 15.24
CA VAL A 91 0.32 0.73 15.48
C VAL A 91 -0.99 1.49 15.53
N THR A 92 -2.10 0.91 15.06
CA THR A 92 -3.40 1.58 15.06
C THR A 92 -4.10 1.42 16.41
N GLU A 93 -4.72 2.50 16.87
CA GLU A 93 -5.53 2.49 18.10
C GLU A 93 -6.75 1.58 17.96
N PRO A 94 -7.26 0.99 19.05
CA PRO A 94 -8.53 0.27 19.03
C PRO A 94 -9.66 1.15 18.49
N GLY A 95 -10.35 0.65 17.49
CA GLY A 95 -11.40 1.41 16.76
C GLY A 95 -10.89 2.27 15.61
N GLY A 96 -9.59 2.34 15.40
CA GLY A 96 -8.99 3.04 14.26
C GLY A 96 -9.28 2.36 12.92
N SER A 97 -8.95 3.05 11.82
CA SER A 97 -9.35 2.65 10.47
C SER A 97 -8.15 2.45 9.56
N LEU A 98 -8.28 1.49 8.63
CA LEU A 98 -7.38 1.32 7.49
C LEU A 98 -8.09 1.71 6.20
N LEU A 99 -7.46 2.61 5.41
CA LEU A 99 -7.82 2.86 4.02
C LEU A 99 -6.63 2.46 3.14
N MET A 100 -6.85 1.49 2.28
CA MET A 100 -5.82 0.96 1.39
C MET A 100 -6.24 1.12 -0.06
N PHE A 101 -5.44 1.81 -0.85
CA PHE A 101 -5.64 1.86 -2.28
C PHE A 101 -5.29 0.51 -2.91
N THR A 102 -6.08 0.13 -3.91
CA THR A 102 -5.83 -1.06 -4.73
C THR A 102 -6.47 -0.90 -6.10
N ASP A 103 -6.07 -1.69 -7.06
CA ASP A 103 -6.79 -1.76 -8.33
C ASP A 103 -7.77 -2.94 -8.35
N TRP A 104 -8.73 -2.89 -9.26
CA TRP A 104 -9.80 -3.89 -9.36
C TRP A 104 -9.28 -5.32 -9.61
N ARG A 105 -8.12 -5.48 -10.25
CA ARG A 105 -7.51 -6.79 -10.57
C ARG A 105 -7.00 -7.50 -9.31
N GLN A 106 -6.56 -6.71 -8.34
CA GLN A 106 -6.05 -7.23 -7.07
C GLN A 106 -7.05 -7.16 -5.92
N LEU A 107 -8.25 -6.66 -6.19
CA LEU A 107 -9.24 -6.41 -5.14
C LEU A 107 -9.50 -7.66 -4.28
N ALA A 108 -9.72 -8.82 -4.89
CA ALA A 108 -9.97 -10.07 -4.16
C ALA A 108 -8.81 -10.43 -3.22
N VAL A 109 -7.59 -10.45 -3.76
CA VAL A 109 -6.38 -10.77 -2.98
C VAL A 109 -6.07 -9.70 -1.93
N THR A 110 -6.36 -8.43 -2.22
CA THR A 110 -6.19 -7.33 -1.25
C THR A 110 -7.14 -7.49 -0.07
N THR A 111 -8.40 -7.83 -0.32
CA THR A 111 -9.37 -8.07 0.76
C THR A 111 -9.00 -9.28 1.62
N ASP A 112 -8.46 -10.34 1.01
CA ASP A 112 -7.93 -11.49 1.75
C ASP A 112 -6.72 -11.10 2.61
N ALA A 113 -5.81 -10.30 2.05
CA ALA A 113 -4.63 -9.82 2.78
C ALA A 113 -4.99 -8.93 3.97
N VAL A 114 -5.96 -8.03 3.81
CA VAL A 114 -6.48 -7.17 4.89
C VAL A 114 -7.01 -8.03 6.04
N GLN A 115 -7.81 -9.04 5.74
CA GLN A 115 -8.36 -9.95 6.76
C GLN A 115 -7.29 -10.85 7.38
N ALA A 116 -6.35 -11.35 6.58
CA ALA A 116 -5.22 -12.14 7.08
C ALA A 116 -4.28 -11.31 7.98
N GLY A 117 -4.16 -10.01 7.75
CA GLY A 117 -3.46 -9.05 8.62
C GLY A 117 -4.26 -8.63 9.85
N GLY A 118 -5.37 -9.30 10.18
CA GLY A 118 -6.14 -9.10 11.41
C GLY A 118 -7.20 -8.00 11.35
N TRP A 119 -7.36 -7.32 10.22
CA TRP A 119 -8.35 -6.26 10.05
C TRP A 119 -9.76 -6.80 9.74
N VAL A 120 -10.76 -6.04 10.12
CA VAL A 120 -12.14 -6.31 9.72
C VAL A 120 -12.45 -5.55 8.44
N TRP A 121 -12.57 -6.26 7.31
CA TRP A 121 -12.96 -5.62 6.06
C TRP A 121 -14.39 -5.07 6.13
N ARG A 122 -14.57 -3.80 5.78
CA ARG A 122 -15.85 -3.08 5.90
C ARG A 122 -16.51 -2.79 4.56
N GLY A 123 -15.74 -2.59 3.51
CA GLY A 123 -16.28 -2.26 2.19
C GLY A 123 -15.27 -1.59 1.26
N ILE A 124 -15.78 -1.05 0.17
CA ILE A 124 -15.02 -0.39 -0.88
C ILE A 124 -15.48 1.06 -0.99
N VAL A 125 -14.52 1.98 -1.09
CA VAL A 125 -14.77 3.39 -1.42
C VAL A 125 -14.24 3.63 -2.84
N PRO A 126 -15.09 3.85 -3.84
CA PRO A 126 -14.63 4.14 -5.18
C PRO A 126 -13.96 5.51 -5.24
N TRP A 127 -12.80 5.57 -5.88
CA TRP A 127 -12.10 6.82 -6.18
C TRP A 127 -12.37 7.22 -7.63
N ASP A 128 -13.26 8.18 -7.82
CA ASP A 128 -13.53 8.77 -9.12
C ASP A 128 -12.52 9.89 -9.40
N LYS A 129 -11.73 9.71 -10.47
CA LYS A 129 -10.73 10.71 -10.90
C LYS A 129 -11.34 11.79 -11.79
N GLY A 130 -12.62 11.69 -12.11
CA GLY A 130 -13.26 12.52 -13.12
C GLY A 130 -12.78 12.22 -14.55
N GLU A 131 -13.28 12.99 -15.49
CA GLU A 131 -12.77 12.97 -16.86
C GLU A 131 -11.45 13.81 -16.89
N GLY A 132 -10.32 13.13 -17.13
CA GLY A 132 -9.00 13.74 -17.27
C GLY A 132 -8.69 14.09 -18.72
#